data_d6edf9f42505356f77da8d5ccbce19a7
#
_entry.id   d6edf9f42505356f77da8d5ccbce19a7
#
_cell.length_a   1.000
_cell.length_b   1.000
_cell.length_c   1.000
_cell.angle_alpha   90.00
_cell.angle_beta   90.00
_cell.angle_gamma   90.00
#
_symmetry.space_group_name_H-M   'P 1'
#
loop_
_entity.id
_entity.type
_entity.pdbx_description
1 polymer ?
#
loop_
_entity_poly.entity_id
_entity_poly.type
_entity_poly.pdbx_seq_one_letter_code
_entity_poly.pdbx_strand_id
1 'polypeptide(L)'
;EVFIAYNVAPIVMAYLIAVIIRIIQGSATVAMVTAAGMISPIIIDMDMSDPHKALIGIAIAAGACILSHVNDSGFWLVKKYLDISEKETLQTWTTLETIISVTGFLIVLSLSFLIP
;
A
#
# COMPACT_ATOMS: atom_id res chain seq x y z
N GLU A 1 3.27 9.82 -24.15
CA GLU A 1 4.15 8.93 -23.33
C GLU A 1 4.69 9.65 -22.09
N VAL A 2 5.24 10.87 -22.23
CA VAL A 2 5.78 11.66 -21.09
C VAL A 2 4.70 11.97 -20.05
N PHE A 3 3.48 12.32 -20.45
CA PHE A 3 2.37 12.65 -19.55
C PHE A 3 1.94 11.44 -18.71
N ILE A 4 1.89 10.26 -19.32
CA ILE A 4 1.55 9.00 -18.60
C ILE A 4 2.64 8.67 -17.58
N ALA A 5 3.91 8.77 -17.96
CA ALA A 5 5.02 8.53 -17.04
C ALA A 5 5.02 9.49 -15.84
N TYR A 6 4.63 10.76 -16.08
CA TYR A 6 4.55 11.80 -15.05
C TYR A 6 3.49 11.49 -13.98
N ASN A 7 2.36 10.92 -14.36
CA ASN A 7 1.27 10.59 -13.43
C ASN A 7 1.43 9.21 -12.78
N VAL A 8 2.02 8.25 -13.47
CA VAL A 8 2.18 6.86 -12.99
C VAL A 8 3.33 6.74 -11.98
N ALA A 9 4.45 7.47 -12.20
CA ALA A 9 5.62 7.36 -11.34
C ALA A 9 5.33 7.66 -9.85
N PRO A 10 4.58 8.72 -9.48
CA PRO A 10 4.24 8.99 -8.09
C PRO A 10 3.39 7.89 -7.44
N ILE A 11 2.48 7.27 -8.20
CA ILE A 11 1.63 6.15 -7.73
C ILE A 11 2.49 4.94 -7.37
N VAL A 12 3.42 4.58 -8.25
CA VAL A 12 4.36 3.47 -8.03
C VAL A 12 5.28 3.77 -6.84
N MET A 13 5.83 4.98 -6.77
CA MET A 13 6.67 5.39 -5.64
C MET A 13 5.93 5.34 -4.31
N ALA A 14 4.71 5.86 -4.27
CA ALA A 14 3.87 5.86 -3.08
C ALA A 14 3.59 4.44 -2.56
N TYR A 15 3.24 3.53 -3.47
CA TYR A 15 3.05 2.11 -3.14
C TYR A 15 4.33 1.49 -2.58
N LEU A 16 5.47 1.64 -3.28
CA LEU A 16 6.74 1.03 -2.86
C LEU A 16 7.23 1.57 -1.51
N ILE A 17 7.11 2.87 -1.26
CA ILE A 17 7.46 3.46 0.03
C ILE A 17 6.60 2.85 1.14
N ALA A 18 5.28 2.77 0.95
CA ALA A 18 4.38 2.17 1.92
C ALA A 18 4.72 0.69 2.17
N VAL A 19 5.01 -0.09 1.11
CA VAL A 19 5.44 -1.49 1.20
C VAL A 19 6.69 -1.64 2.04
N ILE A 20 7.73 -0.86 1.76
CA ILE A 20 9.02 -0.94 2.47
C ILE A 20 8.82 -0.65 3.95
N ILE A 21 8.12 0.45 4.28
CA ILE A 21 7.87 0.84 5.66
C ILE A 21 7.04 -0.23 6.38
N ARG A 22 6.00 -0.73 5.72
CA ARG A 22 5.12 -1.79 6.24
C ARG A 22 5.90 -3.05 6.62
N ILE A 23 6.75 -3.53 5.74
CA ILE A 23 7.53 -4.77 5.96
C ILE A 23 8.52 -4.59 7.12
N ILE A 24 9.19 -3.45 7.18
CA ILE A 24 10.23 -3.20 8.20
C ILE A 24 9.61 -2.92 9.57
N GLN A 25 8.58 -2.07 9.62
CA GLN A 25 8.05 -1.51 10.86
C GLN A 25 6.83 -2.27 11.40
N GLY A 26 6.04 -2.92 10.52
CA GLY A 26 4.95 -3.82 10.90
C GLY A 26 3.60 -3.16 11.15
N SER A 27 3.49 -1.84 11.18
CA SER A 27 2.21 -1.14 11.38
C SER A 27 1.68 -0.55 10.07
N ALA A 28 0.48 -0.94 9.68
CA ALA A 28 -0.19 -0.37 8.51
C ALA A 28 -0.44 1.14 8.68
N THR A 29 -0.88 1.57 9.85
CA THR A 29 -1.13 2.99 10.15
C THR A 29 0.13 3.83 10.03
N VAL A 30 1.25 3.38 10.62
CA VAL A 30 2.54 4.08 10.52
C VAL A 30 3.03 4.10 9.08
N ALA A 31 2.89 2.99 8.35
CA ALA A 31 3.27 2.93 6.93
C ALA A 31 2.47 3.95 6.09
N MET A 32 1.15 4.03 6.29
CA MET A 32 0.29 5.00 5.58
C MET A 32 0.67 6.44 5.88
N VAL A 33 0.77 6.81 7.15
CA VAL A 33 1.08 8.19 7.57
C VAL A 33 2.46 8.61 7.10
N THR A 34 3.46 7.73 7.24
CA THR A 34 4.84 8.04 6.83
C THR A 34 4.96 8.13 5.31
N ALA A 35 4.38 7.20 4.56
CA ALA A 35 4.40 7.24 3.10
C ALA A 35 3.68 8.49 2.57
N ALA A 36 2.53 8.84 3.13
CA ALA A 36 1.80 10.06 2.77
C ALA A 36 2.63 11.32 3.04
N GLY A 37 3.30 11.39 4.20
CA GLY A 37 4.18 12.51 4.54
C GLY A 37 5.38 12.65 3.60
N MET A 38 5.96 11.53 3.14
CA MET A 38 7.09 11.54 2.20
C MET A 38 6.67 11.92 0.77
N ILE A 39 5.49 11.48 0.33
CA ILE A 39 5.00 11.74 -1.03
C ILE A 39 4.38 13.14 -1.16
N SER A 40 3.76 13.66 -0.11
CA SER A 40 3.03 14.92 -0.13
C SER A 40 3.82 16.09 -0.72
N PRO A 41 5.07 16.36 -0.32
CA PRO A 41 5.85 17.46 -0.92
C PRO A 41 6.02 17.31 -2.44
N ILE A 42 6.20 16.07 -2.91
CA ILE A 42 6.42 15.78 -4.33
C ILE A 42 5.16 16.09 -5.14
N ILE A 43 3.99 15.67 -4.66
CA ILE A 43 2.73 15.85 -5.39
C ILE A 43 2.17 17.28 -5.32
N ILE A 44 2.57 18.07 -4.31
CA ILE A 44 2.19 19.48 -4.21
C ILE A 44 2.78 20.30 -5.36
N ASP A 45 4.03 20.01 -5.72
CA ASP A 45 4.73 20.69 -6.80
C ASP A 45 4.32 20.19 -8.20
N MET A 46 3.61 19.07 -8.25
CA MET A 46 3.08 18.49 -9.48
C MET A 46 1.64 18.98 -9.71
N ASP A 47 1.34 19.53 -10.87
CA ASP A 47 -0.03 19.91 -11.25
C ASP A 47 -0.87 18.67 -11.59
N MET A 48 -1.14 17.84 -10.57
CA MET A 48 -1.89 16.61 -10.71
C MET A 48 -3.38 16.84 -10.49
N SER A 49 -4.21 16.16 -11.27
CA SER A 49 -5.66 16.16 -11.06
C SER A 49 -6.05 15.51 -9.73
N ASP A 50 -7.18 15.92 -9.16
CA ASP A 50 -7.67 15.34 -7.90
C ASP A 50 -7.91 13.83 -7.96
N PRO A 51 -8.43 13.25 -9.06
CA PRO A 51 -8.49 11.80 -9.19
C PRO A 51 -7.14 11.10 -9.10
N HIS A 52 -6.07 11.64 -9.69
CA HIS A 52 -4.74 11.07 -9.57
C HIS A 52 -4.18 11.15 -8.14
N LYS A 53 -4.43 12.26 -7.43
CA LYS A 53 -4.09 12.37 -6.00
C LYS A 53 -4.82 11.33 -5.16
N ALA A 54 -6.09 11.07 -5.45
CA ALA A 54 -6.87 10.03 -4.79
C ALA A 54 -6.28 8.63 -5.05
N LEU A 55 -5.86 8.34 -6.28
CA LEU A 55 -5.19 7.07 -6.63
C LEU A 55 -3.88 6.88 -5.86
N ILE A 56 -3.11 7.94 -5.63
CA ILE A 56 -1.90 7.88 -4.78
C ILE A 56 -2.27 7.47 -3.35
N GLY A 57 -3.32 8.05 -2.78
CA GLY A 57 -3.81 7.67 -1.45
C GLY A 57 -4.20 6.20 -1.36
N ILE A 58 -4.90 5.69 -2.38
CA ILE A 58 -5.29 4.26 -2.45
C ILE A 58 -4.06 3.37 -2.64
N ALA A 59 -3.07 3.78 -3.44
CA ALA A 59 -1.82 3.05 -3.61
C ALA A 59 -1.04 2.92 -2.28
N ILE A 60 -0.98 3.99 -1.48
CA ILE A 60 -0.38 3.97 -0.14
C ILE A 60 -1.13 2.98 0.75
N ALA A 61 -2.45 3.02 0.77
CA ALA A 61 -3.27 2.10 1.56
C ALA A 61 -3.05 0.63 1.15
N ALA A 62 -3.02 0.35 -0.15
CA ALA A 62 -2.72 -0.98 -0.68
C ALA A 62 -1.32 -1.45 -0.24
N GLY A 63 -0.29 -0.61 -0.36
CA GLY A 63 1.07 -0.95 0.07
C GLY A 63 1.18 -1.17 1.58
N ALA A 64 0.42 -0.43 2.38
CA ALA A 64 0.40 -0.57 3.83
C ALA A 64 -0.29 -1.85 4.33
N CYS A 65 -1.02 -2.56 3.50
CA CYS A 65 -1.65 -3.84 3.85
C CYS A 65 -0.72 -5.05 3.65
N ILE A 66 0.35 -4.91 2.84
CA ILE A 66 1.16 -6.07 2.42
C ILE A 66 1.84 -6.79 3.59
N LEU A 67 2.02 -8.10 3.46
CA LEU A 67 2.87 -8.94 4.31
C LEU A 67 2.69 -8.68 5.82
N SER A 68 1.45 -8.73 6.31
CA SER A 68 1.19 -8.76 7.74
C SER A 68 1.84 -10.00 8.34
N HIS A 69 2.85 -9.83 9.20
CA HIS A 69 3.62 -10.93 9.79
C HIS A 69 3.94 -10.67 11.27
N VAL A 70 4.94 -11.34 11.80
CA VAL A 70 5.25 -11.38 13.24
C VAL A 70 5.56 -10.03 13.89
N ASN A 71 5.86 -8.99 13.13
CA ASN A 71 6.05 -7.62 13.65
C ASN A 71 4.75 -6.79 13.68
N ASP A 72 3.63 -7.37 13.24
CA ASP A 72 2.33 -6.71 13.18
C ASP A 72 1.40 -7.23 14.28
N SER A 73 0.85 -6.32 15.08
CA SER A 73 -0.13 -6.67 16.12
C SER A 73 -1.39 -7.32 15.54
N GLY A 74 -1.79 -6.93 14.32
CA GLY A 74 -2.92 -7.54 13.61
C GLY A 74 -2.72 -9.02 13.34
N PHE A 75 -1.51 -9.44 13.00
CA PHE A 75 -1.14 -10.84 12.82
C PHE A 75 -1.41 -11.67 14.09
N TRP A 76 -0.98 -11.18 15.23
CA TRP A 76 -1.18 -11.87 16.52
C TRP A 76 -2.63 -11.87 16.98
N LEU A 77 -3.39 -10.81 16.68
CA LEU A 77 -4.82 -10.76 16.96
C LEU A 77 -5.58 -11.80 16.15
N VAL A 78 -5.34 -11.90 14.85
CA VAL A 78 -5.97 -12.91 13.97
C VAL A 78 -5.63 -14.31 14.45
N LYS A 79 -4.34 -14.57 14.71
CA LYS A 79 -3.89 -15.86 15.27
C LYS A 79 -4.67 -16.24 16.53
N LYS A 80 -4.81 -15.28 17.45
CA LYS A 80 -5.47 -15.52 18.74
C LYS A 80 -6.98 -15.74 18.58
N TYR A 81 -7.66 -14.91 17.77
CA TYR A 81 -9.11 -15.01 17.61
C TYR A 81 -9.54 -16.25 16.84
N LEU A 82 -8.72 -16.71 15.89
CA LEU A 82 -9.01 -17.93 15.12
C LEU A 82 -8.45 -19.20 15.76
N ASP A 83 -7.69 -19.06 16.83
CA ASP A 83 -7.04 -20.18 17.54
C ASP A 83 -6.20 -21.08 16.62
N ILE A 84 -5.39 -20.42 15.77
CA ILE A 84 -4.50 -21.07 14.80
C ILE A 84 -3.02 -20.84 15.15
N SER A 85 -2.13 -21.65 14.56
CA SER A 85 -0.69 -21.52 14.74
C SER A 85 -0.11 -20.32 13.98
N GLU A 86 1.12 -19.90 14.32
CA GLU A 86 1.86 -18.87 13.57
C GLU A 86 2.04 -19.27 12.11
N LYS A 87 2.33 -20.54 11.84
CA LYS A 87 2.46 -21.06 10.48
C LYS A 87 1.16 -20.93 9.70
N GLU A 88 0.04 -21.33 10.29
CA GLU A 88 -1.28 -21.20 9.66
C GLU A 88 -1.66 -19.73 9.44
N THR A 89 -1.30 -18.84 10.36
CA THR A 89 -1.53 -17.40 10.20
C THR A 89 -0.72 -16.84 9.04
N LEU A 90 0.54 -17.23 8.89
CA LEU A 90 1.37 -16.86 7.73
C LEU A 90 0.81 -17.39 6.41
N GLN A 91 0.28 -18.63 6.42
CA GLN A 91 -0.27 -19.25 5.23
C GLN A 91 -1.64 -18.69 4.80
N THR A 92 -2.40 -18.13 5.73
CA THR A 92 -3.75 -17.61 5.48
C THR A 92 -3.78 -16.08 5.50
N TRP A 93 -3.66 -15.48 6.65
CA TRP A 93 -3.77 -14.03 6.85
C TRP A 93 -2.71 -13.24 6.07
N THR A 94 -1.44 -13.59 6.23
CA THR A 94 -0.34 -12.90 5.54
C THR A 94 -0.47 -13.02 4.01
N THR A 95 -0.84 -14.20 3.53
CA THR A 95 -1.08 -14.45 2.11
C THR A 95 -2.26 -13.64 1.60
N LEU A 96 -3.38 -13.60 2.33
CA LEU A 96 -4.57 -12.84 1.97
C LEU A 96 -4.27 -11.33 1.90
N GLU A 97 -3.62 -10.78 2.92
CA GLU A 97 -3.20 -9.37 2.96
C GLU A 97 -2.28 -9.02 1.79
N THR A 98 -1.37 -9.91 1.42
CA THR A 98 -0.48 -9.72 0.27
C THR A 98 -1.25 -9.72 -1.06
N ILE A 99 -2.21 -10.64 -1.23
CA ILE A 99 -3.08 -10.68 -2.42
C ILE A 99 -3.90 -9.39 -2.53
N ILE A 100 -4.48 -8.92 -1.42
CA ILE A 100 -5.25 -7.67 -1.37
C ILE A 100 -4.36 -6.48 -1.78
N SER A 101 -3.16 -6.40 -1.23
CA SER A 101 -2.20 -5.34 -1.54
C SER A 101 -1.84 -5.30 -3.03
N VAL A 102 -1.40 -6.42 -3.58
CA VAL A 102 -0.98 -6.50 -4.98
C VAL A 102 -2.15 -6.25 -5.92
N THR A 103 -3.30 -6.87 -5.67
CA THR A 103 -4.51 -6.69 -6.48
C THR A 103 -4.98 -5.23 -6.43
N GLY A 104 -5.02 -4.63 -5.25
CA GLY A 104 -5.38 -3.22 -5.08
C GLY A 104 -4.45 -2.29 -5.86
N PHE A 105 -3.14 -2.54 -5.78
CA PHE A 105 -2.16 -1.76 -6.56
C PHE A 105 -2.36 -1.91 -8.08
N LEU A 106 -2.58 -3.13 -8.58
CA LEU A 106 -2.81 -3.36 -10.00
C LEU A 106 -4.08 -2.68 -10.50
N ILE A 107 -5.14 -2.64 -9.69
CA ILE A 107 -6.37 -1.91 -10.01
C ILE A 107 -6.08 -0.40 -10.08
N VAL A 108 -5.40 0.16 -9.08
CA VAL A 108 -5.02 1.58 -9.05
C VAL A 108 -4.17 1.95 -10.27
N LEU A 109 -3.20 1.12 -10.59
CA LEU A 109 -2.34 1.31 -11.75
C LEU A 109 -3.14 1.29 -13.05
N SER A 110 -4.06 0.35 -13.19
CA SER A 110 -4.96 0.27 -14.36
C SER A 110 -5.86 1.50 -14.48
N LEU A 111 -6.42 1.97 -13.37
CA LEU A 111 -7.26 3.17 -13.34
C LEU A 111 -6.47 4.43 -13.70
N SER A 112 -5.19 4.51 -13.33
CA SER A 112 -4.35 5.67 -13.67
C SER A 112 -4.14 5.87 -15.17
N PHE A 113 -4.29 4.82 -15.98
CA PHE A 113 -4.26 4.92 -17.44
C PHE A 113 -5.61 5.31 -18.06
N LEU A 114 -6.70 5.14 -17.32
CA LEU A 114 -8.06 5.43 -17.80
C LEU A 114 -8.53 6.84 -17.40
N ILE A 115 -7.95 7.41 -16.36
CA ILE A 115 -8.28 8.75 -15.86
C ILE A 115 -7.40 9.78 -16.57
N PRO A 116 -7.99 10.81 -17.17
CA PRO A 116 -7.28 11.88 -17.87
C PRO A 116 -6.53 12.82 -16.91
#